data_26c7a1eeeef311a079eaf6e1916d811c
#
_entry.id   26c7a1eeeef311a079eaf6e1916d811c
#
_cell.length_a   1.000
_cell.length_b   1.000
_cell.length_c   1.000
_cell.angle_alpha   90.00
_cell.angle_beta   90.00
_cell.angle_gamma   90.00
#
_symmetry.space_group_name_H-M   'P 1'
#
loop_
_entity.id
_entity.type
_entity.pdbx_description
1 polymer ?
#
loop_
_entity_poly.entity_id
_entity_poly.type
_entity_poly.pdbx_seq_one_letter_code
_entity_poly.pdbx_strand_id
1 'polypeptide(L)'
;TAASGATPGTDEVPALRELAAKLKEQNHFERLGLGADTNGPAVKLAYFKLAKLYHPDTLPPGAPPELEKLKADIFAYIGEAYRALSDDKSRAAYIDELKNGGSKPSQVDVEAILKSEELFRKAGLYIKARKFADAAKLLDEAIQLNPDEPEFYAWRGYARFFTFEDKKVGYNEAYRDIQLCLKQNEKVASGHYFLGVIAKLCGDNSGALKHFQKTVEVQPNHIDAQREIRMAAQKK
;
A
#
# COMPACT_ATOMS: atom_id res chain seq x y z
N THR A 1 28.94 20.06 40.52
CA THR A 1 28.15 18.89 40.10
C THR A 1 27.95 18.96 38.60
N ALA A 2 28.84 18.26 37.86
CA ALA A 2 28.72 18.11 36.40
C ALA A 2 27.51 17.20 36.11
N ALA A 3 26.50 17.75 35.44
CA ALA A 3 25.41 16.96 34.87
C ALA A 3 26.01 16.05 33.79
N SER A 4 25.96 14.74 34.02
CA SER A 4 26.28 13.72 33.03
C SER A 4 25.40 13.91 31.81
N GLY A 5 25.96 14.49 30.74
CA GLY A 5 25.28 14.68 29.47
C GLY A 5 25.15 13.32 28.76
N ALA A 6 24.15 12.54 29.13
CA ALA A 6 23.78 11.37 28.36
C ALA A 6 23.29 11.82 26.98
N THR A 7 23.93 11.31 25.92
CA THR A 7 23.51 11.56 24.53
C THR A 7 22.08 11.05 24.33
N PRO A 8 21.18 11.86 23.77
CA PRO A 8 19.76 11.46 23.59
C PRO A 8 19.62 10.13 22.85
N GLY A 9 18.84 9.19 23.40
CA GLY A 9 18.57 7.89 22.78
C GLY A 9 19.64 6.82 23.00
N THR A 10 20.68 7.07 23.78
CA THR A 10 21.75 6.07 24.07
C THR A 10 21.18 4.85 24.83
N ASP A 11 20.18 5.02 25.64
CA ASP A 11 19.47 3.97 26.38
C ASP A 11 18.70 3.00 25.49
N GLU A 12 18.30 3.41 24.27
CA GLU A 12 17.63 2.56 23.28
C GLU A 12 18.61 1.62 22.53
N VAL A 13 19.89 1.96 22.44
CA VAL A 13 20.89 1.27 21.61
C VAL A 13 21.01 -0.22 21.92
N PRO A 14 21.08 -0.68 23.18
CA PRO A 14 21.20 -2.12 23.46
C PRO A 14 19.99 -2.92 22.97
N ALA A 15 18.79 -2.40 23.21
CA ALA A 15 17.53 -3.07 22.79
C ALA A 15 17.38 -3.10 21.27
N LEU A 16 17.75 -2.02 20.57
CA LEU A 16 17.70 -1.95 19.11
C LEU A 16 18.78 -2.82 18.45
N ARG A 17 19.94 -2.97 19.07
CA ARG A 17 20.98 -3.89 18.59
C ARG A 17 20.50 -5.33 18.65
N GLU A 18 19.89 -5.74 19.75
CA GLU A 18 19.30 -7.07 19.91
C GLU A 18 18.17 -7.30 18.90
N LEU A 19 17.29 -6.32 18.71
CA LEU A 19 16.22 -6.38 17.74
C LEU A 19 16.75 -6.50 16.30
N ALA A 20 17.73 -5.70 15.90
CA ALA A 20 18.33 -5.75 14.56
C ALA A 20 18.99 -7.11 14.30
N ALA A 21 19.71 -7.67 15.29
CA ALA A 21 20.29 -9.00 15.19
C ALA A 21 19.20 -10.08 15.02
N LYS A 22 18.13 -9.99 15.80
CA LYS A 22 16.98 -10.91 15.68
C LYS A 22 16.30 -10.82 14.33
N LEU A 23 15.97 -9.62 13.85
CA LEU A 23 15.32 -9.41 12.55
C LEU A 23 16.14 -9.92 11.37
N LYS A 24 17.48 -9.88 11.48
CA LYS A 24 18.39 -10.40 10.46
C LYS A 24 18.20 -11.92 10.23
N GLU A 25 17.96 -12.66 11.28
CA GLU A 25 17.79 -14.12 11.24
C GLU A 25 16.35 -14.56 10.97
N GLN A 26 15.38 -13.66 11.12
CA GLN A 26 13.95 -13.94 10.97
C GLN A 26 13.50 -13.93 9.50
N ASN A 27 12.50 -14.76 9.20
CA ASN A 27 11.79 -14.71 7.92
C ASN A 27 10.88 -13.47 7.83
N HIS A 28 10.37 -13.17 6.64
CA HIS A 28 9.58 -11.94 6.41
C HIS A 28 8.29 -11.86 7.25
N PHE A 29 7.61 -12.97 7.53
CA PHE A 29 6.45 -12.97 8.42
C PHE A 29 6.85 -12.62 9.86
N GLU A 30 7.88 -13.26 10.36
CA GLU A 30 8.40 -13.03 11.71
C GLU A 30 8.91 -11.60 11.91
N ARG A 31 9.56 -11.01 10.88
CA ARG A 31 10.00 -9.60 10.90
C ARG A 31 8.86 -8.61 11.11
N LEU A 32 7.67 -8.93 10.62
CA LEU A 32 6.46 -8.14 10.83
C LEU A 32 5.64 -8.58 12.05
N GLY A 33 6.09 -9.61 12.79
CA GLY A 33 5.35 -10.18 13.90
C GLY A 33 4.07 -10.90 13.48
N LEU A 34 4.08 -11.53 12.29
CA LEU A 34 2.92 -12.17 11.66
C LEU A 34 3.14 -13.67 11.50
N GLY A 35 2.05 -14.42 11.37
CA GLY A 35 2.06 -15.82 10.96
C GLY A 35 1.99 -15.98 9.43
N ALA A 36 2.38 -17.17 8.95
CA ALA A 36 2.42 -17.47 7.50
C ALA A 36 1.03 -17.54 6.83
N ASP A 37 -0.05 -17.55 7.58
CA ASP A 37 -1.45 -17.52 7.14
C ASP A 37 -2.03 -16.10 7.02
N THR A 38 -1.21 -15.07 7.26
CA THR A 38 -1.63 -13.66 7.30
C THR A 38 -1.98 -13.13 5.92
N ASN A 39 -3.07 -12.37 5.82
CA ASN A 39 -3.54 -11.71 4.60
C ASN A 39 -2.85 -10.35 4.34
N GLY A 40 -2.94 -9.83 3.10
CA GLY A 40 -2.32 -8.57 2.68
C GLY A 40 -2.69 -7.35 3.53
N PRO A 41 -3.97 -7.10 3.86
CA PRO A 41 -4.36 -6.01 4.75
C PRO A 41 -3.70 -6.04 6.12
N ALA A 42 -3.53 -7.21 6.72
CA ALA A 42 -2.86 -7.35 8.01
C ALA A 42 -1.35 -7.13 7.89
N VAL A 43 -0.73 -7.56 6.79
CA VAL A 43 0.67 -7.26 6.44
C VAL A 43 0.88 -5.74 6.36
N LYS A 44 0.01 -5.04 5.64
CA LYS A 44 0.08 -3.58 5.49
C LYS A 44 -0.04 -2.87 6.85
N LEU A 45 -0.98 -3.29 7.68
CA LEU A 45 -1.17 -2.71 9.02
C LEU A 45 0.04 -2.91 9.92
N ALA A 46 0.61 -4.13 9.95
CA ALA A 46 1.80 -4.45 10.74
C ALA A 46 3.01 -3.61 10.29
N TYR A 47 3.22 -3.53 8.98
CA TYR A 47 4.28 -2.71 8.40
C TYR A 47 4.17 -1.23 8.84
N PHE A 48 3.02 -0.58 8.67
CA PHE A 48 2.88 0.82 9.05
C PHE A 48 3.07 1.08 10.53
N LYS A 49 2.63 0.14 11.38
CA LYS A 49 2.86 0.23 12.82
C LYS A 49 4.35 0.22 13.17
N LEU A 50 5.10 -0.69 12.56
CA LEU A 50 6.53 -0.82 12.80
C LEU A 50 7.33 0.30 12.13
N ALA A 51 6.99 0.66 10.89
CA ALA A 51 7.63 1.75 10.17
C ALA A 51 7.52 3.07 10.92
N LYS A 52 6.38 3.38 11.53
CA LYS A 52 6.20 4.58 12.36
C LYS A 52 7.12 4.60 13.59
N LEU A 53 7.45 3.43 14.15
CA LEU A 53 8.31 3.33 15.33
C LEU A 53 9.79 3.48 14.98
N TYR A 54 10.20 2.94 13.82
CA TYR A 54 11.61 2.83 13.44
C TYR A 54 12.02 3.75 12.29
N HIS A 55 11.15 4.69 11.88
CA HIS A 55 11.48 5.66 10.83
C HIS A 55 12.72 6.51 11.24
N PRO A 56 13.66 6.75 10.33
CA PRO A 56 14.81 7.61 10.63
C PRO A 56 14.44 8.99 11.18
N ASP A 57 13.33 9.58 10.73
CA ASP A 57 12.82 10.88 11.20
C ASP A 57 12.38 10.87 12.69
N THR A 58 12.28 9.70 13.32
CA THR A 58 11.97 9.60 14.76
C THR A 58 13.20 9.75 15.65
N LEU A 59 14.38 9.99 15.05
CA LEU A 59 15.61 10.19 15.80
C LEU A 59 15.59 11.54 16.53
N PRO A 60 16.04 11.58 17.79
CA PRO A 60 16.18 12.84 18.50
C PRO A 60 17.38 13.64 17.91
N PRO A 61 17.32 14.97 17.92
CA PRO A 61 18.45 15.81 17.53
C PRO A 61 19.72 15.45 18.31
N GLY A 62 20.81 15.18 17.58
CA GLY A 62 22.09 14.77 18.20
C GLY A 62 22.16 13.30 18.61
N ALA A 63 21.31 12.45 18.03
CA ALA A 63 21.37 11.01 18.19
C ALA A 63 22.76 10.44 17.85
N PRO A 64 23.22 9.41 18.56
CA PRO A 64 24.50 8.78 18.23
C PRO A 64 24.41 8.08 16.85
N PRO A 65 25.49 8.08 16.04
CA PRO A 65 25.51 7.43 14.72
C PRO A 65 25.14 5.94 14.76
N GLU A 66 25.39 5.27 15.87
CA GLU A 66 25.01 3.88 16.08
C GLU A 66 23.47 3.72 16.14
N LEU A 67 22.77 4.66 16.79
CA LEU A 67 21.31 4.66 16.87
C LEU A 67 20.70 4.88 15.49
N GLU A 68 21.25 5.82 14.71
CA GLU A 68 20.82 6.07 13.32
C GLU A 68 20.95 4.81 12.48
N LYS A 69 22.13 4.16 12.54
CA LYS A 69 22.39 2.93 11.80
C LYS A 69 21.43 1.81 12.20
N LEU A 70 21.24 1.58 13.49
CA LEU A 70 20.35 0.52 13.97
C LEU A 70 18.89 0.74 13.54
N LYS A 71 18.38 1.97 13.65
CA LYS A 71 17.02 2.28 13.15
C LYS A 71 16.93 2.10 11.65
N ALA A 72 17.92 2.51 10.87
CA ALA A 72 17.95 2.30 9.43
C ALA A 72 17.99 0.82 9.06
N ASP A 73 18.80 0.00 9.72
CA ASP A 73 18.88 -1.45 9.49
C ASP A 73 17.54 -2.13 9.82
N ILE A 74 16.93 -1.81 10.96
CA ILE A 74 15.61 -2.34 11.36
C ILE A 74 14.54 -1.94 10.34
N PHE A 75 14.53 -0.67 9.94
CA PHE A 75 13.60 -0.14 8.97
C PHE A 75 13.74 -0.83 7.60
N ALA A 76 14.99 -1.11 7.17
CA ALA A 76 15.24 -1.87 5.95
C ALA A 76 14.67 -3.30 6.03
N TYR A 77 14.90 -4.04 7.14
CA TYR A 77 14.34 -5.39 7.30
C TYR A 77 12.81 -5.44 7.29
N ILE A 78 12.17 -4.45 7.92
CA ILE A 78 10.71 -4.32 7.93
C ILE A 78 10.18 -4.05 6.51
N GLY A 79 10.87 -3.21 5.73
CA GLY A 79 10.49 -2.89 4.38
C GLY A 79 10.66 -4.04 3.40
N GLU A 80 11.76 -4.80 3.51
CA GLU A 80 11.95 -6.04 2.75
C GLU A 80 10.79 -7.02 2.99
N ALA A 81 10.42 -7.19 4.27
CA ALA A 81 9.32 -8.06 4.64
C ALA A 81 7.98 -7.59 4.06
N TYR A 82 7.72 -6.29 4.09
CA TYR A 82 6.50 -5.72 3.51
C TYR A 82 6.43 -5.97 2.00
N ARG A 83 7.51 -5.71 1.27
CA ARG A 83 7.55 -5.93 -0.18
C ARG A 83 7.29 -7.39 -0.56
N ALA A 84 7.89 -8.32 0.16
CA ALA A 84 7.71 -9.74 -0.09
C ALA A 84 6.27 -10.23 0.21
N LEU A 85 5.58 -9.59 1.17
CA LEU A 85 4.31 -10.08 1.70
C LEU A 85 3.08 -9.25 1.32
N SER A 86 3.24 -8.03 0.80
CA SER A 86 2.13 -7.09 0.56
C SER A 86 1.18 -7.55 -0.54
N ASP A 87 1.72 -8.09 -1.61
CA ASP A 87 0.95 -8.64 -2.74
C ASP A 87 0.68 -10.14 -2.57
N ASP A 88 -0.53 -10.60 -2.91
CA ASP A 88 -0.94 -11.99 -2.76
C ASP A 88 -0.06 -12.97 -3.56
N LYS A 89 0.38 -12.57 -4.76
CA LYS A 89 1.22 -13.41 -5.63
C LYS A 89 2.64 -13.52 -5.07
N SER A 90 3.23 -12.40 -4.68
CA SER A 90 4.57 -12.34 -4.07
C SER A 90 4.59 -13.10 -2.75
N ARG A 91 3.53 -12.95 -1.94
CA ARG A 91 3.39 -13.66 -0.67
C ARG A 91 3.27 -15.17 -0.87
N ALA A 92 2.46 -15.61 -1.86
CA ALA A 92 2.32 -17.02 -2.19
C ALA A 92 3.64 -17.63 -2.68
N ALA A 93 4.38 -16.92 -3.54
CA ALA A 93 5.70 -17.33 -4.00
C ALA A 93 6.70 -17.45 -2.84
N TYR A 94 6.69 -16.48 -1.92
CA TYR A 94 7.55 -16.52 -0.74
C TYR A 94 7.20 -17.67 0.23
N ILE A 95 5.92 -17.98 0.41
CA ILE A 95 5.48 -19.15 1.20
C ILE A 95 6.00 -20.45 0.57
N ASP A 96 5.95 -20.55 -0.76
CA ASP A 96 6.44 -21.72 -1.50
C ASP A 96 7.98 -21.83 -1.40
N GLU A 97 8.68 -20.71 -1.47
CA GLU A 97 10.12 -20.63 -1.24
C GLU A 97 10.51 -21.07 0.18
N LEU A 98 9.78 -20.62 1.21
CA LEU A 98 10.01 -21.06 2.59
C LEU A 98 9.83 -22.57 2.77
N LYS A 99 8.86 -23.17 2.09
CA LYS A 99 8.63 -24.64 2.14
C LYS A 99 9.72 -25.43 1.44
N ASN A 100 10.35 -24.82 0.41
CA ASN A 100 11.36 -25.46 -0.43
C ASN A 100 12.82 -25.13 -0.06
N GLY A 101 13.06 -24.47 1.08
CA GLY A 101 14.42 -24.22 1.59
C GLY A 101 15.11 -22.96 1.06
N GLY A 102 14.37 -21.93 0.97
CA GLY A 102 14.57 -20.54 0.56
C GLY A 102 15.93 -19.85 0.36
N SER A 103 15.94 -18.87 -0.54
CA SER A 103 17.05 -18.00 -0.93
C SER A 103 17.03 -16.61 -0.27
N LYS A 104 18.16 -15.90 -0.26
CA LYS A 104 18.35 -14.59 0.38
C LYS A 104 17.60 -13.46 -0.36
N PRO A 105 16.98 -12.49 0.36
CA PRO A 105 16.23 -11.39 -0.23
C PRO A 105 17.11 -10.29 -0.86
N SER A 106 16.60 -9.66 -1.94
CA SER A 106 17.22 -8.49 -2.58
C SER A 106 16.93 -7.20 -1.81
N GLN A 107 17.88 -6.25 -1.79
CA GLN A 107 17.75 -4.94 -1.14
C GLN A 107 16.56 -4.14 -1.71
N VAL A 108 15.69 -3.65 -0.84
CA VAL A 108 14.48 -2.88 -1.15
C VAL A 108 14.66 -1.43 -0.68
N ASP A 109 14.27 -0.49 -1.51
CA ASP A 109 14.21 0.92 -1.11
C ASP A 109 12.94 1.18 -0.29
N VAL A 110 13.10 1.05 1.00
CA VAL A 110 12.03 1.20 2.00
C VAL A 110 11.52 2.63 2.09
N GLU A 111 12.41 3.60 1.90
CA GLU A 111 12.07 5.02 1.91
C GLU A 111 11.15 5.35 0.73
N ALA A 112 11.44 4.79 -0.46
CA ALA A 112 10.58 4.94 -1.62
C ALA A 112 9.17 4.37 -1.38
N ILE A 113 9.07 3.19 -0.73
CA ILE A 113 7.76 2.59 -0.41
C ILE A 113 6.97 3.49 0.55
N LEU A 114 7.58 3.98 1.63
CA LEU A 114 6.89 4.87 2.58
C LEU A 114 6.41 6.16 1.91
N LYS A 115 7.28 6.77 1.12
CA LYS A 115 6.95 7.99 0.39
C LYS A 115 5.81 7.75 -0.60
N SER A 116 5.79 6.61 -1.28
CA SER A 116 4.71 6.26 -2.21
C SER A 116 3.35 6.16 -1.50
N GLU A 117 3.31 5.55 -0.31
CA GLU A 117 2.10 5.44 0.50
C GLU A 117 1.63 6.79 1.06
N GLU A 118 2.55 7.66 1.42
CA GLU A 118 2.22 9.04 1.83
C GLU A 118 1.58 9.82 0.67
N LEU A 119 2.17 9.72 -0.53
CA LEU A 119 1.63 10.32 -1.75
C LEU A 119 0.25 9.75 -2.08
N PHE A 120 0.06 8.44 -1.97
CA PHE A 120 -1.23 7.79 -2.16
C PHE A 120 -2.30 8.30 -1.19
N ARG A 121 -1.97 8.36 0.10
CA ARG A 121 -2.89 8.92 1.11
C ARG A 121 -3.27 10.37 0.82
N LYS A 122 -2.30 11.19 0.39
CA LYS A 122 -2.51 12.58 -0.01
C LYS A 122 -3.40 12.66 -1.25
N ALA A 123 -3.16 11.81 -2.26
CA ALA A 123 -3.99 11.72 -3.46
C ALA A 123 -5.45 11.40 -3.12
N GLY A 124 -5.70 10.50 -2.16
CA GLY A 124 -7.05 10.20 -1.67
C GLY A 124 -7.76 11.43 -1.09
N LEU A 125 -7.05 12.31 -0.38
CA LEU A 125 -7.61 13.58 0.11
C LEU A 125 -7.93 14.54 -1.05
N TYR A 126 -7.07 14.60 -2.07
CA TYR A 126 -7.28 15.42 -3.26
C TYR A 126 -8.49 14.94 -4.09
N ILE A 127 -8.68 13.62 -4.22
CA ILE A 127 -9.87 13.05 -4.87
C ILE A 127 -11.15 13.44 -4.11
N LYS A 128 -11.16 13.34 -2.78
CA LYS A 128 -12.29 13.79 -1.94
C LYS A 128 -12.57 15.28 -2.13
N ALA A 129 -11.53 16.10 -2.29
CA ALA A 129 -11.63 17.52 -2.58
C ALA A 129 -11.91 17.84 -4.07
N ARG A 130 -12.12 16.82 -4.91
CA ARG A 130 -12.35 16.92 -6.38
C ARG A 130 -11.18 17.56 -7.16
N LYS A 131 -9.98 17.56 -6.61
CA LYS A 131 -8.74 18.02 -7.26
C LYS A 131 -8.10 16.87 -8.05
N PHE A 132 -8.80 16.39 -9.06
CA PHE A 132 -8.45 15.16 -9.76
C PHE A 132 -7.11 15.21 -10.51
N ALA A 133 -6.79 16.36 -11.15
CA ALA A 133 -5.51 16.52 -11.85
C ALA A 133 -4.31 16.45 -10.89
N ASP A 134 -4.42 17.09 -9.73
CA ASP A 134 -3.37 17.04 -8.72
C ASP A 134 -3.25 15.64 -8.10
N ALA A 135 -4.39 14.97 -7.86
CA ALA A 135 -4.39 13.60 -7.38
C ALA A 135 -3.69 12.64 -8.37
N ALA A 136 -3.96 12.79 -9.67
CA ALA A 136 -3.31 11.96 -10.70
C ALA A 136 -1.79 12.14 -10.69
N LYS A 137 -1.28 13.38 -10.54
CA LYS A 137 0.17 13.63 -10.44
C LYS A 137 0.80 12.95 -9.22
N LEU A 138 0.15 13.05 -8.05
CA LEU A 138 0.63 12.38 -6.84
C LEU A 138 0.67 10.86 -7.01
N LEU A 139 -0.30 10.29 -7.74
CA LEU A 139 -0.35 8.86 -8.03
C LEU A 139 0.68 8.46 -9.09
N ASP A 140 0.99 9.32 -10.06
CA ASP A 140 2.12 9.10 -10.99
C ASP A 140 3.45 9.01 -10.21
N GLU A 141 3.69 9.92 -9.25
CA GLU A 141 4.87 9.89 -8.38
C GLU A 141 4.88 8.64 -7.49
N ALA A 142 3.74 8.27 -6.90
CA ALA A 142 3.63 7.07 -6.06
C ALA A 142 3.96 5.79 -6.85
N ILE A 143 3.46 5.67 -8.08
CA ILE A 143 3.74 4.54 -8.98
C ILE A 143 5.22 4.49 -9.38
N GLN A 144 5.87 5.63 -9.60
CA GLN A 144 7.31 5.66 -9.88
C GLN A 144 8.14 5.12 -8.72
N LEU A 145 7.74 5.39 -7.50
CA LEU A 145 8.43 4.94 -6.28
C LEU A 145 8.11 3.48 -5.94
N ASN A 146 6.90 3.02 -6.21
CA ASN A 146 6.44 1.66 -5.94
C ASN A 146 5.49 1.17 -7.05
N PRO A 147 6.02 0.67 -8.17
CA PRO A 147 5.23 0.22 -9.32
C PRO A 147 4.48 -1.08 -9.06
N ASP A 148 4.83 -1.81 -8.02
CA ASP A 148 4.26 -3.12 -7.69
C ASP A 148 2.99 -3.02 -6.83
N GLU A 149 2.55 -1.79 -6.46
CA GLU A 149 1.30 -1.58 -5.70
C GLU A 149 0.11 -1.37 -6.67
N PRO A 150 -0.75 -2.38 -6.87
CA PRO A 150 -1.80 -2.32 -7.88
C PRO A 150 -2.87 -1.27 -7.58
N GLU A 151 -3.13 -0.97 -6.31
CA GLU A 151 -4.18 -0.01 -5.94
C GLU A 151 -3.90 1.40 -6.45
N PHE A 152 -2.63 1.80 -6.57
CA PHE A 152 -2.26 3.12 -7.09
C PHE A 152 -2.77 3.34 -8.53
N TYR A 153 -2.70 2.31 -9.36
CA TYR A 153 -3.20 2.36 -10.74
C TYR A 153 -4.72 2.52 -10.79
N ALA A 154 -5.46 1.83 -9.91
CA ALA A 154 -6.91 1.98 -9.86
C ALA A 154 -7.33 3.41 -9.49
N TRP A 155 -6.70 3.98 -8.49
CA TRP A 155 -6.97 5.34 -8.05
C TRP A 155 -6.53 6.39 -9.06
N ARG A 156 -5.39 6.17 -9.75
CA ARG A 156 -4.95 7.05 -10.84
C ARG A 156 -5.93 7.02 -12.01
N GLY A 157 -6.36 5.86 -12.43
CA GLY A 157 -7.38 5.71 -13.49
C GLY A 157 -8.66 6.44 -13.13
N TYR A 158 -9.15 6.28 -11.90
CA TYR A 158 -10.31 7.01 -11.41
C TYR A 158 -10.11 8.52 -11.45
N ALA A 159 -8.98 9.03 -10.96
CA ALA A 159 -8.67 10.46 -10.99
C ALA A 159 -8.58 10.99 -12.43
N ARG A 160 -7.87 10.29 -13.31
CA ARG A 160 -7.72 10.67 -14.73
C ARG A 160 -9.05 10.75 -15.47
N PHE A 161 -10.03 9.88 -15.17
CA PHE A 161 -11.36 9.96 -15.77
C PHE A 161 -11.96 11.37 -15.71
N PHE A 162 -11.79 12.05 -14.58
CA PHE A 162 -12.35 13.38 -14.35
C PHE A 162 -11.51 14.54 -14.89
N THR A 163 -10.32 14.26 -15.45
CA THR A 163 -9.49 15.31 -16.06
C THR A 163 -9.81 15.55 -17.53
N PHE A 164 -10.60 14.66 -18.15
CA PHE A 164 -11.00 14.78 -19.55
C PHE A 164 -12.42 15.34 -19.67
N GLU A 165 -12.64 16.28 -20.59
CA GLU A 165 -13.98 16.76 -20.94
C GLU A 165 -14.77 15.70 -21.68
N ASP A 166 -14.12 15.02 -22.65
CA ASP A 166 -14.71 13.89 -23.37
C ASP A 166 -14.69 12.62 -22.51
N LYS A 167 -15.88 12.18 -22.09
CA LYS A 167 -16.03 10.99 -21.25
C LYS A 167 -15.55 9.70 -21.91
N LYS A 168 -15.56 9.60 -23.26
CA LYS A 168 -15.03 8.41 -23.95
C LYS A 168 -13.51 8.35 -23.84
N VAL A 169 -12.85 9.48 -24.01
CA VAL A 169 -11.39 9.56 -23.82
C VAL A 169 -11.05 9.26 -22.37
N GLY A 170 -11.71 9.91 -21.42
CA GLY A 170 -11.54 9.67 -20.00
C GLY A 170 -11.78 8.21 -19.60
N TYR A 171 -12.82 7.57 -20.17
CA TYR A 171 -13.07 6.15 -19.95
C TYR A 171 -11.92 5.27 -20.40
N ASN A 172 -11.40 5.50 -21.61
CA ASN A 172 -10.32 4.68 -22.17
C ASN A 172 -9.04 4.79 -21.34
N GLU A 173 -8.68 5.99 -20.89
CA GLU A 173 -7.50 6.20 -20.04
C GLU A 173 -7.67 5.57 -18.65
N ALA A 174 -8.83 5.76 -18.03
CA ALA A 174 -9.16 5.15 -16.75
C ALA A 174 -9.14 3.61 -16.84
N TYR A 175 -9.74 3.07 -17.90
CA TYR A 175 -9.83 1.63 -18.12
C TYR A 175 -8.45 0.99 -18.24
N ARG A 176 -7.51 1.62 -18.98
CA ARG A 176 -6.13 1.13 -19.08
C ARG A 176 -5.46 1.01 -17.71
N ASP A 177 -5.52 2.05 -16.91
CA ASP A 177 -4.91 2.07 -15.57
C ASP A 177 -5.56 1.04 -14.65
N ILE A 178 -6.90 0.98 -14.62
CA ILE A 178 -7.62 0.04 -13.75
C ILE A 178 -7.39 -1.41 -14.21
N GLN A 179 -7.27 -1.66 -15.51
CA GLN A 179 -6.91 -2.98 -16.01
C GLN A 179 -5.49 -3.40 -15.61
N LEU A 180 -4.52 -2.48 -15.54
CA LEU A 180 -3.21 -2.76 -14.98
C LEU A 180 -3.30 -3.20 -13.53
N CYS A 181 -4.08 -2.49 -12.71
CA CYS A 181 -4.37 -2.87 -11.33
C CYS A 181 -4.94 -4.29 -11.24
N LEU A 182 -6.03 -4.57 -11.95
CA LEU A 182 -6.74 -5.85 -11.86
C LEU A 182 -5.96 -7.02 -12.50
N LYS A 183 -5.06 -6.73 -13.43
CA LYS A 183 -4.12 -7.74 -13.99
C LYS A 183 -3.04 -8.12 -12.97
N GLN A 184 -2.56 -7.18 -12.18
CA GLN A 184 -1.61 -7.45 -11.11
C GLN A 184 -2.29 -8.19 -9.94
N ASN A 185 -3.48 -7.71 -9.54
CA ASN A 185 -4.27 -8.32 -8.48
C ASN A 185 -5.77 -8.12 -8.72
N GLU A 186 -6.46 -9.17 -9.13
CA GLU A 186 -7.91 -9.16 -9.39
C GLU A 186 -8.78 -8.93 -8.14
N LYS A 187 -8.20 -9.07 -6.94
CA LYS A 187 -8.89 -8.90 -5.67
C LYS A 187 -8.81 -7.47 -5.11
N VAL A 188 -8.38 -6.50 -5.91
CA VAL A 188 -8.40 -5.08 -5.50
C VAL A 188 -9.82 -4.53 -5.66
N ALA A 189 -10.53 -4.42 -4.55
CA ALA A 189 -11.93 -3.97 -4.53
C ALA A 189 -12.13 -2.57 -5.12
N SER A 190 -11.19 -1.64 -4.89
CA SER A 190 -11.22 -0.28 -5.46
C SER A 190 -11.18 -0.29 -6.99
N GLY A 191 -10.46 -1.22 -7.62
CA GLY A 191 -10.43 -1.38 -9.08
C GLY A 191 -11.81 -1.69 -9.65
N HIS A 192 -12.50 -2.68 -9.10
CA HIS A 192 -13.87 -3.01 -9.51
C HIS A 192 -14.84 -1.88 -9.19
N TYR A 193 -14.75 -1.29 -8.01
CA TYR A 193 -15.62 -0.19 -7.60
C TYR A 193 -15.52 1.01 -8.54
N PHE A 194 -14.31 1.43 -8.89
CA PHE A 194 -14.11 2.57 -9.80
C PHE A 194 -14.58 2.28 -11.21
N LEU A 195 -14.41 1.06 -11.73
CA LEU A 195 -15.03 0.67 -13.02
C LEU A 195 -16.54 0.78 -12.95
N GLY A 196 -17.17 0.35 -11.85
CA GLY A 196 -18.60 0.49 -11.63
C GLY A 196 -19.05 1.95 -11.65
N VAL A 197 -18.37 2.83 -10.95
CA VAL A 197 -18.66 4.27 -10.90
C VAL A 197 -18.52 4.91 -12.29
N ILE A 198 -17.44 4.62 -13.00
CA ILE A 198 -17.15 5.17 -14.33
C ILE A 198 -18.17 4.67 -15.35
N ALA A 199 -18.49 3.38 -15.36
CA ALA A 199 -19.52 2.80 -16.23
C ALA A 199 -20.88 3.49 -16.02
N LYS A 200 -21.29 3.69 -14.76
CA LYS A 200 -22.51 4.41 -14.40
C LYS A 200 -22.51 5.86 -14.93
N LEU A 201 -21.39 6.57 -14.78
CA LEU A 201 -21.25 7.96 -15.30
C LEU A 201 -21.27 8.04 -16.83
N CYS A 202 -20.88 6.95 -17.50
CA CYS A 202 -20.97 6.81 -18.95
C CYS A 202 -22.33 6.28 -19.45
N GLY A 203 -23.28 6.00 -18.54
CA GLY A 203 -24.62 5.52 -18.87
C GLY A 203 -24.74 4.00 -18.98
N ASP A 204 -23.66 3.23 -18.82
CA ASP A 204 -23.73 1.76 -18.77
C ASP A 204 -24.10 1.27 -17.37
N ASN A 205 -25.40 1.31 -17.08
CA ASN A 205 -25.92 0.86 -15.79
C ASN A 205 -25.78 -0.66 -15.60
N SER A 206 -25.80 -1.43 -16.69
CA SER A 206 -25.65 -2.89 -16.63
C SER A 206 -24.23 -3.30 -16.28
N GLY A 207 -23.22 -2.70 -16.95
CA GLY A 207 -21.82 -2.90 -16.64
C GLY A 207 -21.47 -2.41 -15.22
N ALA A 208 -22.00 -1.24 -14.84
CA ALA A 208 -21.82 -0.71 -13.50
C ALA A 208 -22.28 -1.68 -12.40
N LEU A 209 -23.48 -2.27 -12.56
CA LEU A 209 -24.01 -3.24 -11.59
C LEU A 209 -23.11 -4.47 -11.45
N LYS A 210 -22.60 -5.01 -12.56
CA LYS A 210 -21.66 -6.16 -12.55
C LYS A 210 -20.39 -5.83 -11.77
N HIS A 211 -19.83 -4.65 -11.99
CA HIS A 211 -18.63 -4.20 -11.27
C HIS A 211 -18.87 -3.98 -9.78
N PHE A 212 -20.02 -3.40 -9.38
CA PHE A 212 -20.36 -3.27 -7.96
C PHE A 212 -20.59 -4.63 -7.30
N GLN A 213 -21.21 -5.60 -7.98
CA GLN A 213 -21.35 -6.97 -7.50
C GLN A 213 -19.96 -7.60 -7.29
N LYS A 214 -19.05 -7.44 -8.25
CA LYS A 214 -17.68 -7.93 -8.12
C LYS A 214 -16.92 -7.27 -6.95
N THR A 215 -17.16 -5.98 -6.72
CA THR A 215 -16.60 -5.28 -5.55
C THR A 215 -17.05 -5.95 -4.24
N VAL A 216 -18.34 -6.28 -4.12
CA VAL A 216 -18.89 -6.92 -2.90
C VAL A 216 -18.44 -8.38 -2.77
N GLU A 217 -18.20 -9.10 -3.88
CA GLU A 217 -17.58 -10.44 -3.83
C GLU A 217 -16.17 -10.39 -3.22
N VAL A 218 -15.37 -9.39 -3.62
CA VAL A 218 -14.01 -9.20 -3.12
C VAL A 218 -13.99 -8.62 -1.70
N GLN A 219 -14.86 -7.63 -1.45
CA GLN A 219 -14.97 -6.94 -0.16
C GLN A 219 -16.43 -6.86 0.28
N PRO A 220 -16.94 -7.88 0.99
CA PRO A 220 -18.36 -7.98 1.36
C PRO A 220 -18.91 -6.79 2.14
N ASN A 221 -18.09 -6.08 2.89
CA ASN A 221 -18.48 -4.92 3.71
C ASN A 221 -18.26 -3.57 3.00
N HIS A 222 -18.11 -3.54 1.66
CA HIS A 222 -17.97 -2.29 0.90
C HIS A 222 -19.31 -1.56 0.81
N ILE A 223 -19.53 -0.61 1.72
CA ILE A 223 -20.82 0.07 1.94
C ILE A 223 -21.36 0.77 0.68
N ASP A 224 -20.49 1.48 -0.05
CA ASP A 224 -20.90 2.22 -1.23
C ASP A 224 -21.32 1.31 -2.38
N ALA A 225 -20.61 0.20 -2.63
CA ALA A 225 -20.98 -0.78 -3.63
C ALA A 225 -22.32 -1.47 -3.30
N GLN A 226 -22.50 -1.84 -2.03
CA GLN A 226 -23.79 -2.39 -1.56
C GLN A 226 -24.95 -1.39 -1.75
N ARG A 227 -24.71 -0.10 -1.48
CA ARG A 227 -25.72 0.95 -1.72
C ARG A 227 -26.08 1.04 -3.19
N GLU A 228 -25.11 1.05 -4.09
CA GLU A 228 -25.34 1.11 -5.54
C GLU A 228 -26.13 -0.10 -6.06
N ILE A 229 -25.83 -1.31 -5.56
CA ILE A 229 -26.58 -2.51 -5.90
C ILE A 229 -28.05 -2.40 -5.46
N ARG A 230 -28.31 -1.95 -4.21
CA ARG A 230 -29.68 -1.75 -3.71
C ARG A 230 -30.44 -0.72 -4.53
N MET A 231 -29.81 0.41 -4.90
CA MET A 231 -30.43 1.44 -5.74
C MET A 231 -30.76 0.93 -7.15
N ALA A 232 -29.91 0.07 -7.71
CA ALA A 232 -30.18 -0.55 -9.02
C ALA A 232 -31.40 -1.53 -8.98
N ALA A 233 -31.56 -2.25 -7.87
CA ALA A 233 -32.69 -3.17 -7.67
C ALA A 233 -34.04 -2.43 -7.52
N GLN A 234 -34.06 -1.21 -6.98
CA GLN A 234 -35.26 -0.40 -6.79
C GLN A 234 -35.76 0.29 -8.08
N LYS A 235 -34.95 0.35 -9.14
CA LYS A 235 -35.27 0.99 -10.41
C LYS A 235 -35.85 0.01 -11.44
N LYS A 236 -35.97 -1.27 -11.09
CA LYS A 236 -36.67 -2.31 -11.86
C LYS A 236 -38.15 -2.40 -11.45
#